data_e9b6cd48fc2562c5cdc14ba881d7be53
#
_entry.id   e9b6cd48fc2562c5cdc14ba881d7be53
#
_cell.length_a   1.000
_cell.length_b   1.000
_cell.length_c   1.000
_cell.angle_alpha   90.00
_cell.angle_beta   90.00
_cell.angle_gamma   90.00
#
_symmetry.space_group_name_H-M   'P 1'
#
loop_
_entity.id
_entity.type
_entity.pdbx_description
1 polymer ?
#
loop_
_entity_poly.entity_id
_entity_poly.type
_entity_poly.pdbx_seq_one_letter_code
_entity_poly.pdbx_strand_id
1 'polypeptide(L)'
;GISMENGYPSRVEPTGQQDDGPRHPVDVAIAADLPNIEHEVTIFKRQDEGNNRFDVYGILLDEGAKLMPTATPLPERRIEVYGDSVTCGERCEAACYVGQADPEVDLSPYSNAWYSYAAITARNLGAQAHLVSQGGTTLLDGIGWFHAPDYIGMESIWDKSVYNTQLGGTSPWDFAQYTPHVVVVAPGQNDAHPRDFMADDYDGEEATHWRARYVDFVHALRGKYPHALIVLATTVLIHDPSWDRAIDEVCHTVNDEGDDRVQHFLYSRNAAATPGHPRVAEQQAMADELTAYLE
;
A
#
# COMPACT_ATOMS: atom_id res chain seq x y z
N GLY A 1 -9.62 5.60 -9.17
CA GLY A 1 -9.89 7.03 -9.41
C GLY A 1 -9.30 7.49 -10.72
N ILE A 2 -9.80 8.58 -11.26
CA ILE A 2 -9.30 9.20 -12.46
C ILE A 2 -8.98 10.65 -12.12
N SER A 3 -7.76 11.09 -12.41
CA SER A 3 -7.33 12.47 -12.27
C SER A 3 -7.21 13.10 -13.65
N MET A 4 -7.70 14.31 -13.80
CA MET A 4 -7.50 15.15 -14.97
C MET A 4 -6.71 16.40 -14.58
N GLU A 5 -6.26 17.19 -15.53
CA GLU A 5 -5.31 18.32 -15.41
C GLU A 5 -5.46 19.26 -14.19
N ASN A 6 -6.59 19.22 -13.51
CA ASN A 6 -6.85 20.06 -12.33
C ASN A 6 -6.43 19.41 -10.99
N GLY A 7 -5.80 18.25 -11.01
CA GLY A 7 -5.24 17.62 -9.82
C GLY A 7 -6.24 17.02 -8.82
N TYR A 8 -7.53 17.04 -9.10
CA TYR A 8 -8.55 16.45 -8.24
C TYR A 8 -9.00 15.09 -8.80
N PRO A 9 -8.74 14.00 -8.08
CA PRO A 9 -9.21 12.69 -8.50
C PRO A 9 -10.74 12.62 -8.47
N SER A 10 -11.34 12.29 -9.59
CA SER A 10 -12.77 11.99 -9.67
C SER A 10 -13.00 10.51 -9.38
N ARG A 11 -14.01 10.19 -8.57
CA ARG A 11 -14.43 8.82 -8.35
C ARG A 11 -15.28 8.37 -9.52
N VAL A 12 -14.84 7.33 -10.21
CA VAL A 12 -15.67 6.62 -11.19
C VAL A 12 -16.13 5.33 -10.53
N GLU A 13 -17.43 5.20 -10.38
CA GLU A 13 -18.06 3.93 -9.97
C GLU A 13 -18.25 3.09 -11.25
N PRO A 14 -17.62 1.91 -11.33
CA PRO A 14 -18.02 0.96 -12.35
C PRO A 14 -19.49 0.59 -12.10
N THR A 15 -20.35 0.88 -13.03
CA THR A 15 -21.77 0.49 -12.96
C THR A 15 -21.92 -0.98 -13.34
N GLY A 16 -21.31 -1.88 -12.57
CA GLY A 16 -21.46 -3.32 -12.72
C GLY A 16 -21.80 -3.90 -11.36
N GLN A 17 -22.93 -4.58 -11.27
CA GLN A 17 -23.23 -5.43 -10.13
C GLN A 17 -22.07 -6.40 -9.90
N GLN A 18 -21.76 -6.68 -8.64
CA GLN A 18 -21.05 -7.90 -8.25
C GLN A 18 -21.92 -9.08 -8.72
N ASP A 19 -21.64 -9.56 -9.90
CA ASP A 19 -22.30 -10.73 -10.45
C ASP A 19 -21.22 -11.82 -10.51
N ASP A 20 -21.50 -12.98 -9.94
CA ASP A 20 -20.64 -14.18 -10.01
C ASP A 20 -20.56 -14.76 -11.45
N GLY A 21 -21.01 -13.98 -12.42
CA GLY A 21 -21.00 -14.31 -13.84
C GLY A 21 -19.69 -13.93 -14.54
N PRO A 22 -19.51 -14.35 -15.81
CA PRO A 22 -18.35 -13.97 -16.59
C PRO A 22 -18.27 -12.45 -16.72
N ARG A 23 -17.09 -11.88 -16.39
CA ARG A 23 -16.85 -10.43 -16.46
C ARG A 23 -16.95 -9.97 -17.90
N HIS A 24 -17.80 -9.01 -18.16
CA HIS A 24 -17.95 -8.38 -19.47
C HIS A 24 -17.32 -6.96 -19.42
N PRO A 25 -16.57 -6.56 -20.45
CA PRO A 25 -16.15 -5.17 -20.57
C PRO A 25 -17.36 -4.24 -20.56
N VAL A 26 -17.25 -3.14 -19.81
CA VAL A 26 -18.25 -2.07 -19.77
C VAL A 26 -17.56 -0.75 -20.11
N ASP A 27 -18.23 0.09 -20.87
CA ASP A 27 -17.77 1.43 -21.19
C ASP A 27 -18.13 2.37 -20.04
N VAL A 28 -17.14 3.05 -19.48
CA VAL A 28 -17.31 4.04 -18.42
C VAL A 28 -16.91 5.39 -18.94
N ALA A 29 -17.84 6.35 -18.92
CA ALA A 29 -17.53 7.71 -19.30
C ALA A 29 -16.58 8.34 -18.28
N ILE A 30 -15.38 8.71 -18.73
CA ILE A 30 -14.37 9.37 -17.89
C ILE A 30 -14.66 10.86 -17.81
N ALA A 31 -14.98 11.47 -18.95
CA ALA A 31 -15.31 12.88 -19.06
C ALA A 31 -16.19 13.10 -20.29
N ALA A 32 -16.95 14.18 -20.30
CA ALA A 32 -17.74 14.66 -21.42
C ALA A 32 -17.56 16.17 -21.59
N ASP A 33 -17.86 16.68 -22.78
CA ASP A 33 -17.84 18.10 -23.08
C ASP A 33 -16.47 18.80 -22.85
N LEU A 34 -15.37 18.05 -22.99
CA LEU A 34 -14.04 18.61 -22.88
C LEU A 34 -13.74 19.54 -24.08
N PRO A 35 -13.00 20.64 -23.86
CA PRO A 35 -12.53 21.47 -24.96
C PRO A 35 -11.60 20.66 -25.89
N ASN A 36 -11.57 21.00 -27.17
CA ASN A 36 -10.73 20.33 -28.15
C ASN A 36 -9.26 20.80 -28.06
N ILE A 37 -8.59 20.39 -27.00
CA ILE A 37 -7.17 20.62 -26.72
C ILE A 37 -6.52 19.31 -26.26
N GLU A 38 -5.22 19.33 -26.02
CA GLU A 38 -4.50 18.19 -25.41
C GLU A 38 -4.92 18.05 -23.94
N HIS A 39 -5.18 16.80 -23.52
CA HIS A 39 -5.52 16.43 -22.14
C HIS A 39 -4.61 15.30 -21.67
N GLU A 40 -4.17 15.36 -20.42
CA GLU A 40 -3.50 14.27 -19.74
C GLU A 40 -4.49 13.58 -18.78
N VAL A 41 -4.57 12.24 -18.88
CA VAL A 41 -5.46 11.43 -18.07
C VAL A 41 -4.65 10.42 -17.27
N THR A 42 -4.80 10.47 -15.94
CA THR A 42 -4.23 9.47 -15.02
C THR A 42 -5.34 8.58 -14.49
N ILE A 43 -5.20 7.26 -14.68
CA ILE A 43 -6.11 6.26 -14.12
C ILE A 43 -5.37 5.51 -13.01
N PHE A 44 -5.97 5.43 -11.82
CA PHE A 44 -5.39 4.71 -10.70
C PHE A 44 -6.45 3.97 -9.88
N LYS A 45 -6.05 2.90 -9.19
CA LYS A 45 -6.90 2.14 -8.30
C LYS A 45 -6.92 2.81 -6.93
N ARG A 46 -8.11 3.16 -6.43
CA ARG A 46 -8.28 3.85 -5.14
C ARG A 46 -8.20 2.92 -3.94
N GLN A 47 -8.69 1.70 -4.08
CA GLN A 47 -8.83 0.72 -3.01
C GLN A 47 -7.92 -0.48 -3.27
N ASP A 48 -7.63 -1.23 -2.23
CA ASP A 48 -6.90 -2.49 -2.29
C ASP A 48 -7.64 -3.57 -3.11
N GLU A 49 -7.03 -4.74 -3.24
CA GLU A 49 -7.63 -5.85 -3.99
C GLU A 49 -8.65 -6.63 -3.17
N GLY A 50 -8.71 -6.46 -1.84
CA GLY A 50 -9.48 -7.30 -0.93
C GLY A 50 -10.88 -7.67 -1.41
N ASN A 51 -11.61 -6.69 -1.97
CA ASN A 51 -12.96 -6.90 -2.50
C ASN A 51 -13.14 -6.36 -3.92
N ASN A 52 -12.10 -5.79 -4.53
CA ASN A 52 -12.23 -5.01 -5.76
C ASN A 52 -11.11 -5.32 -6.74
N ARG A 53 -11.47 -5.85 -7.89
CA ARG A 53 -10.58 -5.96 -9.03
C ARG A 53 -11.23 -5.35 -10.26
N PHE A 54 -10.47 -4.60 -11.07
CA PHE A 54 -10.89 -4.20 -12.40
C PHE A 54 -9.71 -4.33 -13.38
N ASP A 55 -10.04 -4.61 -14.62
CA ASP A 55 -9.08 -4.70 -15.71
C ASP A 55 -9.39 -3.59 -16.71
N VAL A 56 -8.36 -2.89 -17.20
CA VAL A 56 -8.50 -1.84 -18.22
C VAL A 56 -8.18 -2.45 -19.57
N TYR A 57 -9.18 -2.49 -20.46
CA TYR A 57 -9.03 -3.08 -21.81
C TYR A 57 -8.63 -2.05 -22.87
N GLY A 58 -8.93 -0.77 -22.63
CA GLY A 58 -8.61 0.29 -23.56
C GLY A 58 -9.25 1.62 -23.18
N ILE A 59 -9.03 2.61 -24.03
CA ILE A 59 -9.60 3.95 -23.94
C ILE A 59 -10.36 4.22 -25.24
N LEU A 60 -11.65 4.55 -25.11
CA LEU A 60 -12.47 5.00 -26.23
C LEU A 60 -12.40 6.53 -26.32
N LEU A 61 -12.13 7.02 -27.51
CA LEU A 61 -12.04 8.43 -27.81
C LEU A 61 -13.12 8.84 -28.81
N ASP A 62 -13.46 10.12 -28.83
CA ASP A 62 -14.34 10.69 -29.85
C ASP A 62 -13.73 10.57 -31.25
N GLU A 63 -14.59 10.63 -32.26
CA GLU A 63 -14.16 10.54 -33.64
C GLU A 63 -13.14 11.65 -34.01
N GLY A 64 -12.01 11.24 -34.52
CA GLY A 64 -10.91 12.14 -34.90
C GLY A 64 -9.92 12.45 -33.78
N ALA A 65 -10.23 12.12 -32.51
CA ALA A 65 -9.27 12.23 -31.41
C ALA A 65 -8.19 11.14 -31.50
N LYS A 66 -7.03 11.38 -30.91
CA LYS A 66 -5.88 10.47 -30.94
C LYS A 66 -5.21 10.39 -29.58
N LEU A 67 -4.79 9.18 -29.21
CA LEU A 67 -3.84 9.01 -28.13
C LEU A 67 -2.48 9.57 -28.56
N MET A 68 -1.88 10.36 -27.71
CA MET A 68 -0.55 10.90 -27.90
C MET A 68 0.40 10.31 -26.86
N PRO A 69 1.71 10.17 -27.16
CA PRO A 69 2.68 9.87 -26.13
C PRO A 69 2.59 10.93 -25.03
N THR A 70 2.68 10.51 -23.75
CA THR A 70 2.70 11.48 -22.66
C THR A 70 3.85 12.48 -22.84
N ALA A 71 3.55 13.76 -22.67
CA ALA A 71 4.55 14.82 -22.73
C ALA A 71 5.48 14.79 -21.50
N THR A 72 4.98 14.27 -20.39
CA THR A 72 5.74 14.15 -19.15
C THR A 72 6.36 12.75 -19.07
N PRO A 73 7.69 12.60 -19.13
CA PRO A 73 8.32 11.30 -18.95
C PRO A 73 8.06 10.77 -17.55
N LEU A 74 7.95 9.45 -17.41
CA LEU A 74 7.86 8.84 -16.09
C LEU A 74 9.11 9.21 -15.26
N PRO A 75 8.95 9.49 -13.96
CA PRO A 75 10.06 9.71 -13.06
C PRO A 75 11.08 8.55 -13.12
N GLU A 76 12.36 8.86 -13.04
CA GLU A 76 13.42 7.83 -12.99
C GLU A 76 13.47 7.16 -11.61
N ARG A 77 13.21 7.91 -10.54
CA ARG A 77 13.14 7.38 -9.17
C ARG A 77 11.94 6.45 -9.03
N ARG A 78 12.12 5.39 -8.25
CA ARG A 78 11.08 4.37 -8.03
C ARG A 78 11.07 3.94 -6.57
N ILE A 79 9.88 3.94 -5.97
CA ILE A 79 9.64 3.50 -4.60
C ILE A 79 8.63 2.37 -4.62
N GLU A 80 8.93 1.27 -3.94
CA GLU A 80 8.00 0.19 -3.70
C GLU A 80 7.65 0.14 -2.21
N VAL A 81 6.38 -0.05 -1.88
CA VAL A 81 5.93 -0.06 -0.49
C VAL A 81 5.10 -1.31 -0.24
N TYR A 82 5.55 -2.12 0.70
CA TYR A 82 4.82 -3.27 1.25
C TYR A 82 4.13 -2.85 2.53
N GLY A 83 2.82 -3.04 2.63
CA GLY A 83 2.08 -2.59 3.80
C GLY A 83 0.63 -3.05 3.85
N ASP A 84 -0.09 -2.48 4.76
CA ASP A 84 -1.49 -2.81 5.07
C ASP A 84 -2.47 -1.69 4.69
N SER A 85 -3.58 -1.59 5.42
CA SER A 85 -4.64 -0.60 5.23
C SER A 85 -4.14 0.85 5.25
N VAL A 86 -3.13 1.16 6.06
CA VAL A 86 -2.55 2.51 6.13
C VAL A 86 -1.85 2.85 4.83
N THR A 87 -1.11 1.90 4.25
CA THR A 87 -0.47 2.05 2.94
C THR A 87 -1.50 2.10 1.80
N CYS A 88 -2.61 1.37 1.92
CA CYS A 88 -3.74 1.44 0.99
C CYS A 88 -4.48 2.78 1.04
N GLY A 89 -4.25 3.63 2.04
CA GLY A 89 -5.03 4.83 2.28
C GLY A 89 -6.48 4.55 2.64
N GLU A 90 -6.74 3.43 3.34
CA GLU A 90 -8.10 3.09 3.76
C GLU A 90 -8.69 4.20 4.63
N ARG A 91 -9.95 4.53 4.34
CA ARG A 91 -10.76 5.50 5.10
C ARG A 91 -10.13 6.89 5.25
N CYS A 92 -9.05 7.19 4.50
CA CYS A 92 -8.28 8.43 4.69
C CYS A 92 -9.07 9.71 4.38
N GLU A 93 -10.08 9.67 3.49
CA GLU A 93 -10.93 10.82 3.18
C GLU A 93 -12.07 11.04 4.20
N ALA A 94 -12.22 10.19 5.23
CA ALA A 94 -13.20 10.38 6.31
C ALA A 94 -12.75 11.47 7.29
N ALA A 95 -12.59 12.70 6.82
CA ALA A 95 -11.92 13.81 7.51
C ALA A 95 -12.57 14.21 8.86
N CYS A 96 -13.85 13.90 9.08
CA CYS A 96 -14.53 14.19 10.36
C CYS A 96 -14.05 13.33 11.53
N TYR A 97 -13.24 12.28 11.26
CA TYR A 97 -12.72 11.35 12.28
C TYR A 97 -11.20 11.45 12.48
N VAL A 98 -10.59 12.57 12.15
CA VAL A 98 -9.14 12.79 12.40
C VAL A 98 -8.83 12.59 13.88
N GLY A 99 -7.81 11.78 14.20
CA GLY A 99 -7.38 11.49 15.56
C GLY A 99 -8.38 10.67 16.39
N GLN A 100 -9.38 10.07 15.77
CA GLN A 100 -10.45 9.31 16.43
C GLN A 100 -10.45 7.85 15.96
N ALA A 101 -11.02 6.97 16.80
CA ALA A 101 -11.32 5.59 16.39
C ALA A 101 -12.30 5.59 15.20
N ASP A 102 -12.19 4.57 14.35
CA ASP A 102 -13.14 4.39 13.29
C ASP A 102 -14.54 4.06 13.87
N PRO A 103 -15.59 4.73 13.42
CA PRO A 103 -16.95 4.42 13.86
C PRO A 103 -17.42 3.09 13.25
N GLU A 104 -18.44 2.50 13.86
CA GLU A 104 -19.12 1.28 13.37
C GLU A 104 -20.05 1.60 12.17
N VAL A 105 -19.49 2.25 11.14
CA VAL A 105 -20.18 2.53 9.87
C VAL A 105 -19.27 2.21 8.70
N ASP A 106 -19.84 1.94 7.54
CA ASP A 106 -19.04 1.68 6.34
C ASP A 106 -18.31 2.95 5.89
N LEU A 107 -17.01 2.98 6.09
CA LEU A 107 -16.12 4.03 5.62
C LEU A 107 -15.32 3.62 4.36
N SER A 108 -15.56 2.45 3.78
CA SER A 108 -14.86 2.00 2.57
C SER A 108 -14.94 2.99 1.40
N PRO A 109 -16.05 3.74 1.20
CA PRO A 109 -16.13 4.77 0.17
C PRO A 109 -15.10 5.90 0.32
N TYR A 110 -14.56 6.09 1.52
CA TYR A 110 -13.57 7.12 1.84
C TYR A 110 -12.12 6.62 1.72
N SER A 111 -11.90 5.42 1.22
CA SER A 111 -10.56 4.88 0.95
C SER A 111 -10.00 5.48 -0.32
N ASN A 112 -8.72 5.91 -0.29
CA ASN A 112 -8.09 6.50 -1.45
C ASN A 112 -6.56 6.39 -1.38
N ALA A 113 -6.00 5.42 -2.11
CA ALA A 113 -4.56 5.19 -2.19
C ALA A 113 -3.77 6.40 -2.70
N TRP A 114 -4.39 7.30 -3.49
CA TRP A 114 -3.75 8.54 -3.94
C TRP A 114 -3.30 9.45 -2.79
N TYR A 115 -4.04 9.42 -1.68
CA TYR A 115 -3.76 10.20 -0.49
C TYR A 115 -3.11 9.38 0.63
N SER A 116 -2.63 8.18 0.34
CA SER A 116 -1.79 7.44 1.30
C SER A 116 -0.42 8.10 1.43
N TYR A 117 0.19 7.95 2.61
CA TYR A 117 1.54 8.45 2.86
C TYR A 117 2.53 7.97 1.80
N ALA A 118 2.42 6.72 1.38
CA ALA A 118 3.28 6.09 0.39
C ALA A 118 3.20 6.79 -0.98
N ALA A 119 1.98 7.03 -1.46
CA ALA A 119 1.77 7.70 -2.74
C ALA A 119 2.12 9.19 -2.69
N ILE A 120 1.90 9.86 -1.55
CA ILE A 120 2.30 11.25 -1.34
C ILE A 120 3.83 11.36 -1.31
N THR A 121 4.52 10.50 -0.54
CA THR A 121 6.00 10.46 -0.48
C THR A 121 6.61 10.28 -1.86
N ALA A 122 6.09 9.34 -2.66
CA ALA A 122 6.57 9.15 -4.01
C ALA A 122 6.43 10.42 -4.88
N ARG A 123 5.29 11.10 -4.81
CA ARG A 123 5.09 12.38 -5.53
C ARG A 123 6.02 13.48 -5.04
N ASN A 124 6.20 13.62 -3.73
CA ASN A 124 7.10 14.62 -3.15
C ASN A 124 8.54 14.43 -3.64
N LEU A 125 9.00 13.17 -3.77
CA LEU A 125 10.34 12.83 -4.24
C LEU A 125 10.45 12.77 -5.77
N GLY A 126 9.38 13.10 -6.51
CA GLY A 126 9.36 12.94 -7.96
C GLY A 126 9.64 11.50 -8.38
N ALA A 127 9.02 10.52 -7.72
CA ALA A 127 9.22 9.10 -7.95
C ALA A 127 7.94 8.42 -8.45
N GLN A 128 8.11 7.30 -9.17
CA GLN A 128 7.04 6.35 -9.39
C GLN A 128 6.76 5.59 -8.10
N ALA A 129 5.50 5.24 -7.85
CA ALA A 129 5.09 4.41 -6.72
C ALA A 129 4.58 3.04 -7.19
N HIS A 130 5.00 1.98 -6.51
CA HIS A 130 4.40 0.65 -6.60
C HIS A 130 3.97 0.22 -5.19
N LEU A 131 2.66 0.08 -4.98
CA LEU A 131 2.10 -0.25 -3.67
C LEU A 131 1.68 -1.73 -3.68
N VAL A 132 2.38 -2.54 -2.89
CA VAL A 132 2.04 -3.94 -2.61
C VAL A 132 1.42 -3.95 -1.22
N SER A 133 0.13 -3.65 -1.15
CA SER A 133 -0.55 -3.41 0.12
C SER A 133 -1.98 -3.93 0.11
N GLN A 134 -2.40 -4.44 1.26
CA GLN A 134 -3.72 -5.01 1.45
C GLN A 134 -4.24 -4.71 2.85
N GLY A 135 -5.46 -4.19 2.94
CA GLY A 135 -6.12 -3.94 4.23
C GLY A 135 -6.22 -5.20 5.09
N GLY A 136 -5.85 -5.05 6.35
CA GLY A 136 -5.89 -6.14 7.32
C GLY A 136 -4.80 -7.21 7.18
N THR A 137 -3.88 -7.07 6.20
CA THR A 137 -2.77 -8.02 6.05
C THR A 137 -1.73 -7.86 7.15
N THR A 138 -1.10 -8.95 7.49
CA THR A 138 -0.02 -9.16 8.46
C THR A 138 1.26 -9.49 7.72
N LEU A 139 2.34 -9.73 8.44
CA LEU A 139 3.52 -10.37 7.86
C LEU A 139 3.23 -11.85 7.56
N LEU A 140 2.71 -12.57 8.56
CA LEU A 140 2.50 -14.03 8.50
C LEU A 140 1.08 -14.40 8.10
N ASP A 141 0.94 -15.56 7.45
CA ASP A 141 -0.36 -16.21 7.27
C ASP A 141 -0.95 -16.68 8.62
N GLY A 142 -2.23 -16.90 8.66
CA GLY A 142 -2.95 -17.47 9.80
C GLY A 142 -3.37 -16.50 10.89
N ILE A 143 -3.01 -15.22 10.78
CA ILE A 143 -3.37 -14.14 11.71
C ILE A 143 -3.82 -12.88 10.96
N GLY A 144 -4.29 -11.87 11.68
CA GLY A 144 -4.72 -10.59 11.10
C GLY A 144 -6.19 -10.55 10.72
N TRP A 145 -6.53 -9.83 9.65
CA TRP A 145 -7.92 -9.56 9.28
C TRP A 145 -8.25 -9.93 7.84
N PHE A 146 -7.24 -10.00 6.98
CA PHE A 146 -7.46 -10.24 5.56
C PHE A 146 -7.73 -11.72 5.28
N HIS A 147 -8.79 -11.97 4.49
CA HIS A 147 -9.16 -13.28 3.96
C HIS A 147 -9.57 -14.33 5.03
N ALA A 148 -10.35 -13.89 6.05
CA ALA A 148 -10.90 -14.84 7.04
C ALA A 148 -11.69 -15.97 6.35
N PRO A 149 -11.65 -17.23 6.83
CA PRO A 149 -10.99 -17.69 8.04
C PRO A 149 -9.52 -18.14 7.83
N ASP A 150 -9.02 -18.15 6.60
CA ASP A 150 -7.69 -18.71 6.29
C ASP A 150 -6.56 -17.72 6.63
N TYR A 151 -6.87 -16.44 6.71
CA TYR A 151 -5.97 -15.32 6.93
C TYR A 151 -4.68 -15.38 6.09
N ILE A 152 -4.54 -14.46 5.17
CA ILE A 152 -3.40 -14.41 4.25
C ILE A 152 -2.52 -13.21 4.61
N GLY A 153 -1.25 -13.47 4.85
CA GLY A 153 -0.23 -12.49 5.18
C GLY A 153 0.61 -12.05 3.97
N MET A 154 1.48 -11.08 4.22
CA MET A 154 2.40 -10.56 3.22
C MET A 154 3.32 -11.65 2.67
N GLU A 155 3.71 -12.64 3.47
CA GLU A 155 4.55 -13.75 3.03
C GLU A 155 3.94 -14.54 1.85
N SER A 156 2.62 -14.53 1.71
CA SER A 156 1.90 -15.21 0.61
C SER A 156 1.51 -14.30 -0.55
N ILE A 157 1.57 -12.98 -0.40
CA ILE A 157 1.09 -12.05 -1.44
C ILE A 157 2.17 -11.16 -2.07
N TRP A 158 3.31 -10.97 -1.43
CA TRP A 158 4.33 -9.99 -1.82
C TRP A 158 4.89 -10.18 -3.24
N ASP A 159 4.89 -11.40 -3.75
CA ASP A 159 5.42 -11.79 -5.04
C ASP A 159 4.32 -11.99 -6.11
N LYS A 160 3.14 -11.45 -5.87
CA LYS A 160 1.99 -11.64 -6.75
C LYS A 160 1.40 -10.32 -7.23
N SER A 161 1.02 -10.29 -8.50
CA SER A 161 0.23 -9.20 -9.09
C SER A 161 -1.28 -9.40 -8.89
N VAL A 162 -1.70 -10.65 -8.73
CA VAL A 162 -3.06 -11.05 -8.34
C VAL A 162 -2.93 -12.06 -7.23
N TYR A 163 -3.47 -11.78 -6.06
CA TYR A 163 -3.25 -12.59 -4.87
C TYR A 163 -4.55 -13.06 -4.19
N ASN A 164 -5.67 -12.39 -4.41
CA ASN A 164 -6.93 -12.79 -3.80
C ASN A 164 -7.61 -13.90 -4.60
N THR A 165 -7.56 -15.12 -4.07
CA THR A 165 -8.12 -16.31 -4.71
C THR A 165 -9.63 -16.24 -4.88
N GLN A 166 -10.34 -15.48 -4.05
CA GLN A 166 -11.80 -15.26 -4.16
C GLN A 166 -12.16 -14.42 -5.40
N LEU A 167 -11.22 -13.66 -5.95
CA LEU A 167 -11.40 -12.84 -7.14
C LEU A 167 -10.88 -13.50 -8.43
N GLY A 168 -10.58 -14.78 -8.41
CA GLY A 168 -10.26 -15.54 -9.64
C GLY A 168 -8.83 -16.05 -9.74
N GLY A 169 -8.21 -16.41 -8.62
CA GLY A 169 -6.91 -17.07 -8.59
C GLY A 169 -5.76 -16.11 -8.35
N THR A 170 -4.53 -16.62 -8.49
CA THR A 170 -3.30 -15.86 -8.25
C THR A 170 -2.45 -15.77 -9.51
N SER A 171 -1.69 -14.71 -9.63
CA SER A 171 -0.69 -14.52 -10.70
C SER A 171 0.60 -13.99 -10.09
N PRO A 172 1.77 -14.52 -10.50
CA PRO A 172 3.04 -14.03 -10.02
C PRO A 172 3.30 -12.61 -10.51
N TRP A 173 4.05 -11.85 -9.72
CA TRP A 173 4.63 -10.58 -10.12
C TRP A 173 5.93 -10.81 -10.90
N ASP A 174 6.07 -10.12 -12.02
CA ASP A 174 7.33 -10.10 -12.77
C ASP A 174 8.20 -8.94 -12.28
N PHE A 175 9.13 -9.24 -11.39
CA PHE A 175 10.04 -8.25 -10.78
C PHE A 175 10.95 -7.52 -11.80
N ALA A 176 11.08 -8.04 -13.02
CA ALA A 176 11.82 -7.35 -14.07
C ALA A 176 11.10 -6.08 -14.59
N GLN A 177 9.80 -5.96 -14.36
CA GLN A 177 9.01 -4.79 -14.81
C GLN A 177 9.25 -3.55 -13.95
N TYR A 178 9.66 -3.73 -12.69
CA TYR A 178 9.83 -2.62 -11.77
C TYR A 178 10.97 -2.88 -10.79
N THR A 179 12.04 -2.09 -10.87
CA THR A 179 13.18 -2.17 -9.97
C THR A 179 13.23 -0.91 -9.11
N PRO A 180 12.83 -0.95 -7.84
CA PRO A 180 12.81 0.20 -6.95
C PRO A 180 14.23 0.61 -6.52
N HIS A 181 14.41 1.89 -6.23
CA HIS A 181 15.60 2.43 -5.55
C HIS A 181 15.43 2.35 -4.03
N VAL A 182 14.19 2.48 -3.57
CA VAL A 182 13.78 2.37 -2.17
C VAL A 182 12.64 1.38 -2.05
N VAL A 183 12.72 0.51 -1.07
CA VAL A 183 11.65 -0.39 -0.63
C VAL A 183 11.28 -0.03 0.80
N VAL A 184 10.04 0.33 1.06
CA VAL A 184 9.51 0.54 2.42
C VAL A 184 8.70 -0.68 2.81
N VAL A 185 8.96 -1.23 4.00
CA VAL A 185 8.30 -2.43 4.52
C VAL A 185 7.61 -2.04 5.82
N ALA A 186 6.28 -2.06 5.83
CA ALA A 186 5.47 -1.52 6.92
C ALA A 186 4.35 -2.46 7.45
N PRO A 187 4.47 -3.80 7.41
CA PRO A 187 3.60 -4.69 8.17
C PRO A 187 4.03 -4.72 9.64
N GLY A 188 3.15 -5.20 10.52
CA GLY A 188 3.44 -5.41 11.94
C GLY A 188 2.27 -5.07 12.87
N GLN A 189 1.49 -4.04 12.56
CA GLN A 189 0.41 -3.58 13.44
C GLN A 189 -0.85 -4.48 13.42
N ASN A 190 -1.15 -5.17 12.31
CA ASN A 190 -2.23 -6.14 12.24
C ASN A 190 -1.86 -7.50 12.86
N ASP A 191 -0.57 -7.76 13.00
CA ASP A 191 -0.03 -9.01 13.55
C ASP A 191 -0.37 -9.18 15.04
N ALA A 192 -0.78 -8.10 15.71
CA ALA A 192 -1.36 -8.12 17.06
C ALA A 192 -2.77 -8.77 17.12
N HIS A 193 -3.36 -9.17 16.00
CA HIS A 193 -4.70 -9.79 16.01
C HIS A 193 -4.62 -11.29 15.60
N PRO A 194 -5.32 -12.20 16.29
CA PRO A 194 -6.29 -11.99 17.40
C PRO A 194 -5.66 -11.82 18.78
N ARG A 195 -4.36 -11.98 18.92
CA ARG A 195 -3.63 -11.84 20.18
C ARG A 195 -2.34 -11.08 19.96
N ASP A 196 -2.07 -10.11 20.83
CA ASP A 196 -0.82 -9.35 20.80
C ASP A 196 0.34 -10.13 21.46
N PHE A 197 0.79 -11.18 20.75
CA PHE A 197 1.85 -12.06 21.26
C PHE A 197 3.19 -11.35 21.45
N MET A 198 3.43 -10.25 20.74
CA MET A 198 4.66 -9.50 20.88
C MET A 198 4.68 -8.72 22.20
N ALA A 199 3.54 -8.15 22.60
CA ALA A 199 3.39 -7.48 23.90
C ALA A 199 3.27 -8.47 25.05
N ASP A 200 2.59 -9.62 24.83
CA ASP A 200 2.35 -10.64 25.86
C ASP A 200 3.63 -11.38 26.29
N ASP A 201 4.45 -11.80 25.30
CA ASP A 201 5.66 -12.58 25.54
C ASP A 201 6.69 -12.34 24.42
N TYR A 202 7.46 -11.27 24.58
CA TYR A 202 8.44 -10.83 23.60
C TYR A 202 9.50 -11.88 23.24
N ASP A 203 9.93 -12.66 24.22
CA ASP A 203 10.95 -13.72 24.06
C ASP A 203 10.32 -15.10 23.78
N GLY A 204 8.99 -15.17 23.68
CA GLY A 204 8.25 -16.37 23.39
C GLY A 204 8.43 -16.89 21.97
N GLU A 205 7.95 -18.12 21.75
CA GLU A 205 8.13 -18.83 20.48
C GLU A 205 7.49 -18.07 19.28
N GLU A 206 6.27 -17.52 19.46
CA GLU A 206 5.56 -16.80 18.39
C GLU A 206 6.26 -15.48 18.00
N ALA A 207 6.65 -14.69 18.99
CA ALA A 207 7.36 -13.44 18.76
C ALA A 207 8.75 -13.68 18.13
N THR A 208 9.45 -14.72 18.57
CA THR A 208 10.74 -15.13 17.99
C THR A 208 10.57 -15.64 16.56
N HIS A 209 9.53 -16.46 16.31
CA HIS A 209 9.21 -16.93 14.97
C HIS A 209 8.89 -15.76 14.03
N TRP A 210 8.08 -14.81 14.47
CA TRP A 210 7.73 -13.64 13.67
C TRP A 210 8.98 -12.83 13.25
N ARG A 211 9.90 -12.55 14.19
CA ARG A 211 11.15 -11.84 13.88
C ARG A 211 11.99 -12.59 12.86
N ALA A 212 12.11 -13.93 13.02
CA ALA A 212 12.85 -14.73 12.07
C ALA A 212 12.22 -14.70 10.65
N ARG A 213 10.90 -14.79 10.56
CA ARG A 213 10.20 -14.69 9.27
C ARG A 213 10.33 -13.30 8.66
N TYR A 214 10.40 -12.25 9.48
CA TYR A 214 10.64 -10.91 8.94
C TYR A 214 12.06 -10.78 8.37
N VAL A 215 13.06 -11.34 9.01
CA VAL A 215 14.42 -11.43 8.45
C VAL A 215 14.40 -12.18 7.11
N ASP A 216 13.74 -13.34 7.03
CA ASP A 216 13.56 -14.08 5.79
C ASP A 216 12.90 -13.23 4.69
N PHE A 217 11.90 -12.44 5.04
CA PHE A 217 11.21 -11.56 4.10
C PHE A 217 12.12 -10.45 3.58
N VAL A 218 12.93 -9.83 4.45
CA VAL A 218 13.92 -8.82 4.04
C VAL A 218 14.96 -9.44 3.10
N HIS A 219 15.45 -10.65 3.39
CA HIS A 219 16.36 -11.39 2.51
C HIS A 219 15.72 -11.71 1.15
N ALA A 220 14.43 -12.08 1.12
CA ALA A 220 13.71 -12.34 -0.12
C ALA A 220 13.62 -11.06 -0.98
N LEU A 221 13.32 -9.92 -0.37
CA LEU A 221 13.30 -8.61 -1.03
C LEU A 221 14.70 -8.22 -1.53
N ARG A 222 15.74 -8.41 -0.72
CA ARG A 222 17.13 -8.17 -1.13
C ARG A 222 17.53 -9.04 -2.31
N GLY A 223 17.09 -10.29 -2.34
CA GLY A 223 17.31 -11.20 -3.46
C GLY A 223 16.69 -10.69 -4.79
N LYS A 224 15.58 -9.94 -4.72
CA LYS A 224 14.96 -9.30 -5.89
C LYS A 224 15.57 -7.95 -6.22
N TYR A 225 15.97 -7.17 -5.22
CA TYR A 225 16.42 -5.79 -5.32
C TYR A 225 17.81 -5.60 -4.67
N PRO A 226 18.89 -6.08 -5.33
CA PRO A 226 20.23 -6.12 -4.72
C PRO A 226 20.79 -4.76 -4.30
N HIS A 227 20.27 -3.68 -4.88
CA HIS A 227 20.79 -2.33 -4.69
C HIS A 227 19.84 -1.37 -3.99
N ALA A 228 18.61 -1.76 -3.73
CA ALA A 228 17.62 -0.91 -3.09
C ALA A 228 18.00 -0.58 -1.63
N LEU A 229 17.71 0.63 -1.18
CA LEU A 229 17.58 0.92 0.24
C LEU A 229 16.29 0.26 0.73
N ILE A 230 16.37 -0.58 1.77
CA ILE A 230 15.19 -1.17 2.41
C ILE A 230 14.96 -0.44 3.74
N VAL A 231 13.78 0.15 3.89
CA VAL A 231 13.38 0.87 5.10
C VAL A 231 12.27 0.10 5.79
N LEU A 232 12.56 -0.39 6.99
CA LEU A 232 11.59 -1.07 7.84
C LEU A 232 10.89 -0.02 8.69
N ALA A 233 9.57 -0.06 8.76
CA ALA A 233 8.77 0.91 9.51
C ALA A 233 7.49 0.26 10.03
N THR A 234 6.87 0.90 11.00
CA THR A 234 5.46 0.75 11.32
C THR A 234 4.71 1.98 10.85
N THR A 235 3.63 2.36 11.52
CA THR A 235 2.88 3.57 11.20
C THR A 235 2.51 4.37 12.45
N VAL A 236 1.79 5.45 12.27
CA VAL A 236 1.28 6.28 13.37
C VAL A 236 0.02 5.73 14.05
N LEU A 237 -0.56 4.65 13.51
CA LEU A 237 -1.67 3.93 14.14
C LEU A 237 -1.23 3.37 15.50
N ILE A 238 -2.10 3.46 16.52
CA ILE A 238 -1.79 2.99 17.86
C ILE A 238 -1.51 1.47 17.85
N HIS A 239 -0.35 1.09 18.35
CA HIS A 239 0.09 -0.29 18.56
C HIS A 239 1.06 -0.37 19.74
N ASP A 240 1.34 -1.57 20.23
CA ASP A 240 2.30 -1.75 21.31
C ASP A 240 3.75 -1.50 20.85
N PRO A 241 4.59 -0.77 21.61
CA PRO A 241 5.97 -0.47 21.22
C PRO A 241 6.87 -1.71 21.05
N SER A 242 6.47 -2.87 21.53
CA SER A 242 7.20 -4.13 21.34
C SER A 242 7.32 -4.49 19.84
N TRP A 243 6.36 -4.10 19.02
CA TRP A 243 6.42 -4.27 17.56
C TRP A 243 7.54 -3.45 16.93
N ASP A 244 7.69 -2.19 17.35
CA ASP A 244 8.77 -1.32 16.87
C ASP A 244 10.14 -1.86 17.29
N ARG A 245 10.24 -2.32 18.54
CA ARG A 245 11.44 -2.99 19.05
C ARG A 245 11.78 -4.23 18.22
N ALA A 246 10.79 -5.07 17.90
CA ALA A 246 10.99 -6.28 17.11
C ALA A 246 11.52 -5.96 15.71
N ILE A 247 10.99 -4.92 15.06
CA ILE A 247 11.43 -4.47 13.73
C ILE A 247 12.84 -3.89 13.80
N ASP A 248 13.17 -3.16 14.87
CA ASP A 248 14.54 -2.67 15.09
C ASP A 248 15.54 -3.83 15.24
N GLU A 249 15.20 -4.86 16.01
CA GLU A 249 16.01 -6.08 16.15
C GLU A 249 16.19 -6.82 14.81
N VAL A 250 15.14 -6.88 13.97
CA VAL A 250 15.25 -7.43 12.61
C VAL A 250 16.24 -6.62 11.78
N CYS A 251 16.15 -5.29 11.82
CA CYS A 251 17.09 -4.41 11.12
C CYS A 251 18.53 -4.67 11.56
N HIS A 252 18.79 -4.73 12.87
CA HIS A 252 20.11 -5.03 13.42
C HIS A 252 20.59 -6.42 13.00
N THR A 253 19.74 -7.44 13.04
CA THR A 253 20.11 -8.80 12.62
C THR A 253 20.61 -8.83 11.17
N VAL A 254 19.86 -8.21 10.26
CA VAL A 254 20.23 -8.16 8.83
C VAL A 254 21.50 -7.32 8.60
N ASN A 255 21.69 -6.23 9.36
CA ASN A 255 22.92 -5.43 9.29
C ASN A 255 24.14 -6.23 9.78
N ASP A 256 24.01 -6.98 10.87
CA ASP A 256 25.07 -7.83 11.41
C ASP A 256 25.46 -8.97 10.46
N GLU A 257 24.55 -9.40 9.60
CA GLU A 257 24.80 -10.34 8.50
C GLU A 257 25.51 -9.70 7.30
N GLY A 258 25.67 -8.36 7.29
CA GLY A 258 26.45 -7.61 6.32
C GLY A 258 25.64 -6.80 5.31
N ASP A 259 24.32 -6.66 5.46
CA ASP A 259 23.51 -5.77 4.63
C ASP A 259 23.30 -4.40 5.30
N ASP A 260 24.19 -3.47 5.04
CA ASP A 260 24.18 -2.09 5.56
C ASP A 260 23.13 -1.17 4.89
N ARG A 261 22.37 -1.68 3.93
CA ARG A 261 21.30 -0.96 3.22
C ARG A 261 19.91 -1.30 3.73
N VAL A 262 19.80 -1.81 4.94
CA VAL A 262 18.55 -1.97 5.68
C VAL A 262 18.56 -0.99 6.83
N GLN A 263 17.51 -0.20 6.95
CA GLN A 263 17.37 0.84 7.96
C GLN A 263 16.00 0.73 8.65
N HIS A 264 15.93 1.10 9.93
CA HIS A 264 14.69 1.21 10.66
C HIS A 264 14.28 2.68 10.79
N PHE A 265 13.03 2.99 10.49
CA PHE A 265 12.49 4.35 10.55
C PHE A 265 11.26 4.40 11.46
N LEU A 266 11.25 5.34 12.37
CA LEU A 266 10.13 5.63 13.26
C LEU A 266 9.61 7.06 12.99
N TYR A 267 8.30 7.18 12.81
CA TYR A 267 7.63 8.47 12.76
C TYR A 267 7.70 9.18 14.11
N SER A 268 7.70 10.51 14.12
CA SER A 268 7.73 11.30 15.38
C SER A 268 6.54 11.00 16.31
N ARG A 269 5.41 10.58 15.74
CA ARG A 269 4.21 10.12 16.46
C ARG A 269 3.91 8.65 16.23
N ASN A 270 4.96 7.85 16.00
CA ASN A 270 4.82 6.42 15.78
C ASN A 270 3.99 5.78 16.90
N ALA A 271 3.11 4.86 16.56
CA ALA A 271 2.21 4.15 17.49
C ALA A 271 1.27 5.03 18.33
N ALA A 272 1.22 6.35 18.14
CA ALA A 272 0.58 7.25 19.06
C ALA A 272 -0.25 8.38 18.45
N ALA A 273 -0.41 8.43 17.12
CA ALA A 273 -1.10 9.54 16.49
C ALA A 273 -2.62 9.35 16.41
N THR A 274 -3.07 8.14 16.16
CA THR A 274 -4.49 7.88 15.95
C THR A 274 -4.88 6.46 16.37
N PRO A 275 -6.04 6.28 17.02
CA PRO A 275 -6.57 4.96 17.34
C PRO A 275 -7.34 4.32 16.17
N GLY A 276 -7.65 5.07 15.11
CA GLY A 276 -8.26 4.62 13.88
C GLY A 276 -7.38 4.84 12.68
N HIS A 277 -7.82 4.48 11.48
CA HIS A 277 -7.04 4.69 10.26
C HIS A 277 -6.63 6.16 10.11
N PRO A 278 -5.39 6.46 9.72
CA PRO A 278 -4.94 7.83 9.49
C PRO A 278 -5.74 8.51 8.38
N ARG A 279 -6.22 9.74 8.62
CA ARG A 279 -6.91 10.55 7.62
C ARG A 279 -5.90 11.31 6.75
N VAL A 280 -6.37 11.97 5.69
CA VAL A 280 -5.49 12.66 4.72
C VAL A 280 -4.46 13.56 5.42
N ALA A 281 -4.85 14.31 6.46
CA ALA A 281 -3.91 15.17 7.19
C ALA A 281 -2.81 14.38 7.92
N GLU A 282 -3.15 13.22 8.48
CA GLU A 282 -2.22 12.32 9.18
C GLU A 282 -1.35 11.56 8.16
N GLN A 283 -1.93 11.14 7.06
CA GLN A 283 -1.20 10.57 5.91
C GLN A 283 -0.18 11.57 5.33
N GLN A 284 -0.57 12.85 5.21
CA GLN A 284 0.33 13.91 4.76
C GLN A 284 1.49 14.11 5.75
N ALA A 285 1.21 14.16 7.05
CA ALA A 285 2.25 14.28 8.06
C ALA A 285 3.25 13.11 8.02
N MET A 286 2.77 11.88 7.86
CA MET A 286 3.64 10.72 7.64
C MET A 286 4.49 10.88 6.38
N ALA A 287 3.87 11.32 5.29
CA ALA A 287 4.60 11.51 4.02
C ALA A 287 5.68 12.59 4.12
N ASP A 288 5.42 13.68 4.85
CA ASP A 288 6.39 14.76 5.03
C ASP A 288 7.63 14.25 5.79
N GLU A 289 7.43 13.46 6.86
CA GLU A 289 8.52 12.86 7.63
C GLU A 289 9.29 11.82 6.81
N LEU A 290 8.62 10.92 6.12
CA LEU A 290 9.27 9.90 5.29
C LEU A 290 9.98 10.52 4.09
N THR A 291 9.43 11.57 3.49
CA THR A 291 10.10 12.33 2.42
C THR A 291 11.41 12.91 2.92
N ALA A 292 11.37 13.63 4.06
CA ALA A 292 12.57 14.25 4.65
C ALA A 292 13.65 13.22 5.04
N TYR A 293 13.24 12.01 5.41
CA TYR A 293 14.15 10.92 5.73
C TYR A 293 14.84 10.35 4.49
N LEU A 294 14.14 10.29 3.36
CA LEU A 294 14.63 9.69 2.11
C LEU A 294 15.41 10.68 1.20
N GLU A 295 15.36 11.99 1.46
CA GLU A 295 16.14 13.03 0.78
C GLU A 295 17.61 13.03 1.21
#